data_359366641785021c43446a2ffb524a5a
#
_entry.id   359366641785021c43446a2ffb524a5a
#
_cell.length_a   1.000
_cell.length_b   1.000
_cell.length_c   1.000
_cell.angle_alpha   90.00
_cell.angle_beta   90.00
_cell.angle_gamma   90.00
#
_symmetry.space_group_name_H-M   'P 1'
#
loop_
_entity.id
_entity.type
_entity.pdbx_description
1 polymer ?
#
loop_
_entity_poly.entity_id
_entity_poly.type
_entity_poly.pdbx_seq_one_letter_code
_entity_poly.pdbx_strand_id
1 'polypeptide(L)'
;SASSHTRGNRYAPELTRLTLNWLTLHNREIINGPRAIYYEVDKFSQYCALQKHGIKTPLTHAVVGKENLIQAATDFDQIPFIIKPNRGGKGLGVKLIHNISDLENFIESDDYEEPLDGTWLIQEYIKSDQTFIVRAEFVGAKFLYTVKVKTDGGFELCPADVCDISDAFCPTSAPESKFELIDTFDNHSLMNQLETFLSKEEIDIAGIEFIQNEIGDLLVYDINTNTNYNNDAEKRAGIDQSGM
;
A
#
# COMPACT_ATOMS: atom_id res chain seq x y z
N SER A 1 8.16 -15.00 -1.77
CA SER A 1 7.85 -13.76 -1.06
C SER A 1 6.54 -13.90 -0.29
N ALA A 2 6.47 -13.35 0.91
CA ALA A 2 5.24 -13.27 1.66
C ALA A 2 4.45 -12.08 1.15
N SER A 3 3.32 -12.33 0.52
CA SER A 3 2.39 -11.28 0.15
C SER A 3 1.20 -11.31 1.09
N SER A 4 0.82 -10.15 1.63
CA SER A 4 -0.32 -10.00 2.53
C SER A 4 -1.65 -10.46 1.91
N HIS A 5 -1.73 -10.48 0.57
CA HIS A 5 -2.95 -10.80 -0.17
C HIS A 5 -3.00 -12.22 -0.75
N THR A 6 -2.03 -13.10 -0.43
CA THR A 6 -1.94 -14.45 -1.03
C THR A 6 -3.00 -15.37 -0.44
N ARG A 7 -4.23 -15.35 -1.01
CA ARG A 7 -5.35 -16.18 -0.54
C ARG A 7 -5.08 -17.68 -0.71
N GLY A 8 -4.45 -18.08 -1.82
CA GLY A 8 -4.05 -19.47 -2.08
C GLY A 8 -3.02 -20.02 -1.09
N ASN A 9 -2.30 -19.13 -0.39
CA ASN A 9 -1.29 -19.44 0.60
C ASN A 9 -1.52 -18.62 1.88
N ARG A 10 -2.69 -18.81 2.50
CA ARG A 10 -3.16 -18.03 3.65
C ARG A 10 -2.10 -17.85 4.75
N TYR A 11 -1.27 -18.85 4.97
CA TYR A 11 -0.26 -18.85 6.03
C TYR A 11 1.15 -18.49 5.55
N ALA A 12 1.30 -17.97 4.32
CA ALA A 12 2.61 -17.57 3.81
C ALA A 12 3.28 -16.48 4.68
N PRO A 13 2.59 -15.44 5.18
CA PRO A 13 3.17 -14.46 6.08
C PRO A 13 3.63 -15.06 7.41
N GLU A 14 2.88 -16.01 7.98
CA GLU A 14 3.24 -16.70 9.21
C GLU A 14 4.50 -17.54 9.01
N LEU A 15 4.59 -18.30 7.92
CA LEU A 15 5.79 -19.06 7.58
C LEU A 15 7.00 -18.15 7.36
N THR A 16 6.81 -17.05 6.64
CA THR A 16 7.87 -16.05 6.42
C THR A 16 8.36 -15.47 7.73
N ARG A 17 7.46 -15.05 8.63
CA ARG A 17 7.82 -14.54 9.95
C ARG A 17 8.62 -15.55 10.77
N LEU A 18 8.20 -16.81 10.78
CA LEU A 18 8.92 -17.88 11.47
C LEU A 18 10.32 -18.10 10.87
N THR A 19 10.44 -18.09 9.54
CA THR A 19 11.71 -18.23 8.83
C THR A 19 12.65 -17.06 9.14
N LEU A 20 12.14 -15.82 9.09
CA LEU A 20 12.92 -14.62 9.43
C LEU A 20 13.41 -14.65 10.88
N ASN A 21 12.57 -15.04 11.83
CA ASN A 21 12.96 -15.19 13.23
C ASN A 21 14.05 -16.25 13.40
N TRP A 22 13.94 -17.39 12.69
CA TRP A 22 14.97 -18.43 12.72
C TRP A 22 16.30 -17.93 12.15
N LEU A 23 16.26 -17.22 11.00
CA LEU A 23 17.45 -16.63 10.39
C LEU A 23 18.12 -15.61 11.32
N THR A 24 17.33 -14.76 11.98
CA THR A 24 17.82 -13.78 12.96
C THR A 24 18.52 -14.48 14.13
N LEU A 25 17.91 -15.55 14.68
CA LEU A 25 18.50 -16.34 15.77
C LEU A 25 19.85 -16.94 15.38
N HIS A 26 20.04 -17.26 14.10
CA HIS A 26 21.28 -17.81 13.56
C HIS A 26 22.22 -16.75 12.97
N ASN A 27 22.01 -15.46 13.29
CA ASN A 27 22.85 -14.33 12.86
C ASN A 27 23.06 -14.32 11.33
N ARG A 28 22.00 -14.61 10.57
CA ARG A 28 22.03 -14.48 9.11
C ARG A 28 21.67 -13.06 8.72
N GLU A 29 22.38 -12.52 7.72
CA GLU A 29 22.02 -11.27 7.10
C GLU A 29 20.67 -11.43 6.36
N ILE A 30 19.77 -10.50 6.57
CA ILE A 30 18.39 -10.52 6.04
C ILE A 30 18.03 -9.14 5.52
N ILE A 31 17.52 -9.09 4.32
CA ILE A 31 16.93 -7.93 3.66
C ILE A 31 15.55 -8.33 3.18
N ASN A 32 14.58 -7.67 3.55
CA ASN A 32 14.01 -7.01 4.69
C ASN A 32 13.86 -7.96 5.89
N GLY A 33 14.13 -7.46 7.09
CA GLY A 33 14.07 -8.23 8.33
C GLY A 33 12.65 -8.43 8.90
N PRO A 34 12.56 -8.99 10.13
CA PRO A 34 11.26 -9.26 10.78
C PRO A 34 10.35 -8.03 10.98
N ARG A 35 10.92 -6.83 11.08
CA ARG A 35 10.13 -5.59 11.19
C ARG A 35 9.37 -5.29 9.91
N ALA A 36 9.97 -5.55 8.76
CA ALA A 36 9.34 -5.31 7.48
C ALA A 36 8.10 -6.18 7.28
N ILE A 37 8.15 -7.48 7.60
CA ILE A 37 6.98 -8.36 7.48
C ILE A 37 5.86 -7.96 8.45
N TYR A 38 6.18 -7.40 9.60
CA TYR A 38 5.19 -6.88 10.53
C TYR A 38 4.36 -5.77 9.89
N TYR A 39 5.00 -4.81 9.24
CA TYR A 39 4.30 -3.75 8.52
C TYR A 39 3.64 -4.22 7.22
N GLU A 40 4.23 -5.19 6.51
CA GLU A 40 3.65 -5.75 5.28
C GLU A 40 2.23 -6.32 5.49
N VAL A 41 1.96 -6.87 6.67
CA VAL A 41 0.69 -7.56 6.96
C VAL A 41 -0.26 -6.78 7.85
N ASP A 42 0.09 -5.56 8.25
CA ASP A 42 -0.71 -4.76 9.18
C ASP A 42 -0.65 -3.26 8.83
N LYS A 43 -1.60 -2.82 8.03
CA LYS A 43 -1.70 -1.43 7.58
C LYS A 43 -1.98 -0.46 8.74
N PHE A 44 -2.76 -0.86 9.73
CA PHE A 44 -3.03 0.00 10.87
C PHE A 44 -1.77 0.29 11.68
N SER A 45 -0.92 -0.72 11.86
CA SER A 45 0.39 -0.54 12.47
C SER A 45 1.31 0.36 11.66
N GLN A 46 1.24 0.33 10.30
CA GLN A 46 1.94 1.29 9.45
C GLN A 46 1.53 2.73 9.80
N TYR A 47 0.22 3.01 9.89
CA TYR A 47 -0.28 4.37 10.18
C TYR A 47 0.14 4.84 11.58
N CYS A 48 0.03 4.00 12.58
CA CYS A 48 0.49 4.31 13.93
C CYS A 48 1.97 4.66 13.97
N ALA A 49 2.81 3.89 13.25
CA ALA A 49 4.24 4.14 13.18
C ALA A 49 4.56 5.43 12.40
N LEU A 50 3.94 5.65 11.24
CA LEU A 50 4.09 6.88 10.45
C LEU A 50 3.74 8.12 11.29
N GLN A 51 2.58 8.11 11.96
CA GLN A 51 2.14 9.21 12.82
C GLN A 51 3.09 9.47 13.99
N LYS A 52 3.62 8.42 14.63
CA LYS A 52 4.66 8.53 15.66
C LYS A 52 5.91 9.26 15.16
N HIS A 53 6.22 9.13 13.88
CA HIS A 53 7.33 9.84 13.22
C HIS A 53 6.93 11.20 12.62
N GLY A 54 5.72 11.68 12.87
CA GLY A 54 5.22 12.98 12.39
C GLY A 54 4.86 13.00 10.89
N ILE A 55 4.70 11.83 10.28
CA ILE A 55 4.30 11.70 8.88
C ILE A 55 2.76 11.66 8.82
N LYS A 56 2.17 12.50 7.96
CA LYS A 56 0.72 12.58 7.79
C LYS A 56 0.19 11.32 7.11
N THR A 57 -0.92 10.81 7.64
CA THR A 57 -1.68 9.69 7.07
C THR A 57 -3.15 10.06 7.02
N PRO A 58 -3.96 9.45 6.16
CA PRO A 58 -5.41 9.59 6.25
C PRO A 58 -5.93 9.15 7.63
N LEU A 59 -6.94 9.84 8.16
CA LEU A 59 -7.61 9.42 9.38
C LEU A 59 -8.13 7.98 9.19
N THR A 60 -7.84 7.09 10.13
CA THR A 60 -8.17 5.67 9.99
C THR A 60 -8.59 5.08 11.33
N HIS A 61 -9.72 4.37 11.33
CA HIS A 61 -10.18 3.54 12.44
C HIS A 61 -10.02 2.06 12.09
N ALA A 62 -9.50 1.27 13.02
CA ALA A 62 -9.49 -0.19 12.91
C ALA A 62 -10.71 -0.78 13.59
N VAL A 63 -11.40 -1.70 12.92
CA VAL A 63 -12.64 -2.33 13.40
C VAL A 63 -12.48 -3.85 13.31
N VAL A 64 -12.61 -4.52 14.44
CA VAL A 64 -12.56 -5.99 14.52
C VAL A 64 -13.98 -6.54 14.57
N GLY A 65 -14.26 -7.47 13.68
CA GLY A 65 -15.55 -8.12 13.56
C GLY A 65 -16.58 -7.36 12.71
N LYS A 66 -17.30 -8.10 11.89
CA LYS A 66 -18.35 -7.59 10.99
C LYS A 66 -19.43 -6.81 11.72
N GLU A 67 -19.82 -7.29 12.90
CA GLU A 67 -20.90 -6.74 13.73
C GLU A 67 -20.64 -5.32 14.24
N ASN A 68 -19.38 -4.91 14.26
CA ASN A 68 -18.99 -3.59 14.77
C ASN A 68 -18.86 -2.52 13.66
N LEU A 69 -18.93 -2.93 12.38
CA LEU A 69 -18.65 -2.03 11.25
C LEU A 69 -19.62 -0.85 11.15
N ILE A 70 -20.93 -1.10 11.29
CA ILE A 70 -21.96 -0.05 11.14
C ILE A 70 -21.81 1.01 12.23
N GLN A 71 -21.63 0.57 13.48
CA GLN A 71 -21.43 1.51 14.59
C GLN A 71 -20.14 2.32 14.40
N ALA A 72 -19.03 1.65 14.06
CA ALA A 72 -17.75 2.32 13.84
C ALA A 72 -17.79 3.32 12.67
N ALA A 73 -18.51 2.99 11.59
CA ALA A 73 -18.71 3.89 10.46
C ALA A 73 -19.58 5.10 10.83
N THR A 74 -20.59 4.92 11.68
CA THR A 74 -21.41 6.01 12.20
C THR A 74 -20.59 6.93 13.11
N ASP A 75 -19.74 6.36 13.97
CA ASP A 75 -18.86 7.13 14.87
C ASP A 75 -17.71 7.84 14.13
N PHE A 76 -17.36 7.35 12.93
CA PHE A 76 -16.34 7.97 12.07
C PHE A 76 -16.76 9.34 11.55
N ASP A 77 -18.07 9.55 11.37
CA ASP A 77 -18.73 10.83 11.01
C ASP A 77 -18.13 11.55 9.79
N GLN A 78 -17.59 10.80 8.84
CA GLN A 78 -17.09 11.33 7.56
C GLN A 78 -17.67 10.53 6.39
N ILE A 79 -18.20 11.23 5.39
CA ILE A 79 -18.77 10.62 4.19
C ILE A 79 -18.33 11.46 2.97
N PRO A 80 -17.88 10.84 1.87
CA PRO A 80 -17.61 9.41 1.72
C PRO A 80 -16.36 8.96 2.48
N PHE A 81 -16.27 7.66 2.75
CA PHE A 81 -15.08 7.04 3.33
C PHE A 81 -14.69 5.76 2.58
N ILE A 82 -13.47 5.29 2.80
CA ILE A 82 -12.98 4.03 2.27
C ILE A 82 -13.08 2.95 3.33
N ILE A 83 -13.57 1.77 2.94
CA ILE A 83 -13.42 0.54 3.72
C ILE A 83 -12.42 -0.37 3.03
N LYS A 84 -11.48 -0.94 3.79
CA LYS A 84 -10.48 -1.87 3.27
C LYS A 84 -10.03 -2.88 4.33
N PRO A 85 -9.63 -4.11 3.93
CA PRO A 85 -9.05 -5.04 4.88
C PRO A 85 -7.70 -4.51 5.40
N ASN A 86 -7.45 -4.67 6.71
CA ASN A 86 -6.17 -4.32 7.31
C ASN A 86 -5.03 -5.14 6.69
N ARG A 87 -5.27 -6.45 6.52
CA ARG A 87 -4.35 -7.36 5.84
C ARG A 87 -4.82 -7.62 4.42
N GLY A 88 -4.34 -6.83 3.49
CA GLY A 88 -4.71 -6.91 2.08
C GLY A 88 -3.64 -6.28 1.18
N GLY A 89 -3.77 -6.50 -0.12
CA GLY A 89 -2.88 -5.90 -1.12
C GLY A 89 -3.58 -5.86 -2.48
N LYS A 90 -2.97 -5.19 -3.46
CA LYS A 90 -3.48 -5.04 -4.83
C LYS A 90 -4.88 -4.40 -4.92
N GLY A 91 -5.25 -3.56 -3.96
CA GLY A 91 -6.58 -2.95 -3.94
C GLY A 91 -7.74 -3.91 -3.66
N LEU A 92 -7.46 -5.19 -3.39
CA LEU A 92 -8.50 -6.19 -3.15
C LEU A 92 -9.29 -5.87 -1.88
N GLY A 93 -10.62 -5.81 -2.00
CA GLY A 93 -11.51 -5.51 -0.89
C GLY A 93 -11.59 -4.02 -0.53
N VAL A 94 -10.95 -3.13 -1.29
CA VAL A 94 -11.08 -1.68 -1.10
C VAL A 94 -12.38 -1.20 -1.75
N LYS A 95 -13.22 -0.49 -0.98
CA LYS A 95 -14.49 0.06 -1.47
C LYS A 95 -14.68 1.50 -0.98
N LEU A 96 -15.23 2.34 -1.85
CA LEU A 96 -15.72 3.66 -1.49
C LEU A 96 -17.17 3.53 -1.02
N ILE A 97 -17.45 4.08 0.15
CA ILE A 97 -18.77 4.07 0.79
C ILE A 97 -19.30 5.50 0.80
N HIS A 98 -20.45 5.73 0.17
CA HIS A 98 -21.04 7.05 0.07
C HIS A 98 -22.03 7.36 1.19
N ASN A 99 -22.57 6.34 1.85
CA ASN A 99 -23.50 6.47 2.97
C ASN A 99 -23.56 5.14 3.76
N ILE A 100 -24.16 5.15 4.93
CA ILE A 100 -24.26 3.97 5.79
C ILE A 100 -25.05 2.83 5.13
N SER A 101 -26.10 3.16 4.35
CA SER A 101 -26.88 2.14 3.65
C SER A 101 -26.07 1.38 2.59
N ASP A 102 -25.11 2.04 1.93
CA ASP A 102 -24.17 1.36 1.01
C ASP A 102 -23.30 0.36 1.77
N LEU A 103 -22.85 0.72 2.99
CA LEU A 103 -22.09 -0.19 3.85
C LEU A 103 -22.96 -1.40 4.30
N GLU A 104 -24.19 -1.15 4.73
CA GLU A 104 -25.15 -2.21 5.10
C GLU A 104 -25.36 -3.18 3.94
N ASN A 105 -25.65 -2.66 2.74
CA ASN A 105 -25.82 -3.47 1.54
C ASN A 105 -24.56 -4.28 1.19
N PHE A 106 -23.38 -3.69 1.32
CA PHE A 106 -22.12 -4.40 1.10
C PHE A 106 -21.94 -5.55 2.10
N ILE A 107 -22.18 -5.31 3.39
CA ILE A 107 -22.03 -6.30 4.45
C ILE A 107 -22.97 -7.51 4.24
N GLU A 108 -24.15 -7.29 3.67
CA GLU A 108 -25.15 -8.33 3.40
C GLU A 108 -25.00 -8.98 2.01
N SER A 109 -24.15 -8.43 1.15
CA SER A 109 -23.97 -8.94 -0.22
C SER A 109 -23.08 -10.17 -0.28
N ASP A 110 -23.17 -10.92 -1.38
CA ASP A 110 -22.28 -12.05 -1.70
C ASP A 110 -20.83 -11.60 -1.97
N ASP A 111 -20.59 -10.29 -2.19
CA ASP A 111 -19.27 -9.70 -2.38
C ASP A 111 -18.52 -9.49 -1.06
N TYR A 112 -19.21 -9.63 0.08
CA TYR A 112 -18.55 -9.50 1.37
C TYR A 112 -17.63 -10.68 1.63
N GLU A 113 -16.36 -10.38 1.84
CA GLU A 113 -15.39 -11.36 2.29
C GLU A 113 -14.74 -10.88 3.59
N GLU A 114 -14.78 -11.73 4.62
CA GLU A 114 -14.11 -11.46 5.89
C GLU A 114 -12.60 -11.22 5.67
N PRO A 115 -12.01 -10.15 6.24
CA PRO A 115 -10.56 -9.96 6.22
C PRO A 115 -9.82 -11.16 6.82
N LEU A 116 -8.62 -11.44 6.31
CA LEU A 116 -7.83 -12.60 6.76
C LEU A 116 -7.51 -12.58 8.26
N ASP A 117 -7.44 -11.39 8.85
CA ASP A 117 -7.16 -11.12 10.26
C ASP A 117 -8.40 -10.63 11.03
N GLY A 118 -9.59 -10.66 10.40
CA GLY A 118 -10.85 -10.20 10.99
C GLY A 118 -10.92 -8.68 11.22
N THR A 119 -9.99 -7.90 10.62
CA THR A 119 -9.89 -6.46 10.86
C THR A 119 -10.15 -5.66 9.60
N TRP A 120 -11.15 -4.80 9.67
CA TRP A 120 -11.43 -3.77 8.68
C TRP A 120 -10.82 -2.43 9.07
N LEU A 121 -10.46 -1.63 8.08
CA LEU A 121 -10.10 -0.22 8.24
C LEU A 121 -11.18 0.65 7.62
N ILE A 122 -11.70 1.59 8.40
CA ILE A 122 -12.50 2.71 7.91
C ILE A 122 -11.56 3.89 7.80
N GLN A 123 -11.40 4.42 6.58
CA GLN A 123 -10.40 5.43 6.29
C GLN A 123 -11.02 6.61 5.56
N GLU A 124 -10.56 7.80 5.94
CA GLU A 124 -10.88 9.05 5.27
C GLU A 124 -10.64 8.95 3.76
N TYR A 125 -11.63 9.38 2.98
CA TYR A 125 -11.47 9.55 1.55
C TYR A 125 -10.77 10.86 1.23
N ILE A 126 -9.58 10.78 0.68
CA ILE A 126 -8.80 11.96 0.31
C ILE A 126 -9.21 12.40 -1.09
N LYS A 127 -9.84 13.57 -1.18
CA LYS A 127 -10.03 14.23 -2.47
C LYS A 127 -8.71 14.74 -2.98
N SER A 128 -8.43 14.44 -4.23
CA SER A 128 -7.26 14.93 -4.96
C SER A 128 -7.69 15.40 -6.33
N ASP A 129 -7.14 16.53 -6.77
CA ASP A 129 -7.31 17.01 -8.15
C ASP A 129 -6.47 16.18 -9.14
N GLN A 130 -5.62 15.30 -8.62
CA GLN A 130 -4.74 14.45 -9.42
C GLN A 130 -5.40 13.10 -9.71
N THR A 131 -5.31 12.67 -10.97
CA THR A 131 -5.77 11.35 -11.43
C THR A 131 -4.71 10.26 -11.29
N PHE A 132 -3.79 10.44 -10.35
CA PHE A 132 -2.69 9.53 -10.09
C PHE A 132 -2.30 9.54 -8.62
N ILE A 133 -1.67 8.47 -8.20
CA ILE A 133 -0.97 8.38 -6.93
C ILE A 133 0.54 8.44 -7.18
N VAL A 134 1.28 8.74 -6.14
CA VAL A 134 2.75 8.75 -6.19
C VAL A 134 3.28 7.63 -5.30
N ARG A 135 4.27 6.91 -5.82
CA ARG A 135 4.99 5.90 -5.09
C ARG A 135 6.48 6.26 -5.07
N ALA A 136 7.03 6.39 -3.87
CA ALA A 136 8.46 6.58 -3.66
C ALA A 136 9.14 5.25 -3.38
N GLU A 137 10.22 4.96 -4.10
CA GLU A 137 11.00 3.73 -3.92
C GLU A 137 12.25 4.01 -3.11
N PHE A 138 12.57 3.06 -2.21
CA PHE A 138 13.71 3.15 -1.30
C PHE A 138 14.53 1.87 -1.32
N VAL A 139 15.86 2.02 -1.29
CA VAL A 139 16.85 0.92 -1.17
C VAL A 139 17.87 1.28 -0.10
N GLY A 140 18.15 0.37 0.83
CA GLY A 140 19.00 0.64 1.99
C GLY A 140 18.47 1.79 2.85
N ALA A 141 17.13 1.90 2.98
CA ALA A 141 16.44 3.02 3.62
C ALA A 141 16.77 4.40 3.01
N LYS A 142 17.24 4.44 1.76
CA LYS A 142 17.54 5.66 1.01
C LYS A 142 16.60 5.82 -0.15
N PHE A 143 16.14 7.07 -0.34
CA PHE A 143 15.30 7.45 -1.46
C PHE A 143 16.01 7.18 -2.79
N LEU A 144 15.28 6.60 -3.73
CA LEU A 144 15.80 6.26 -5.05
C LEU A 144 15.15 7.13 -6.14
N TYR A 145 13.84 7.05 -6.28
CA TYR A 145 13.04 7.86 -7.21
C TYR A 145 11.55 7.80 -6.84
N THR A 146 10.76 8.66 -7.46
CA THR A 146 9.31 8.59 -7.41
C THR A 146 8.70 8.16 -8.73
N VAL A 147 7.63 7.37 -8.65
CA VAL A 147 6.83 6.89 -9.77
C VAL A 147 5.41 7.42 -9.63
N LYS A 148 4.92 8.03 -10.69
CA LYS A 148 3.52 8.35 -10.86
C LYS A 148 2.78 7.12 -11.36
N VAL A 149 1.71 6.74 -10.68
CA VAL A 149 0.85 5.62 -11.04
C VAL A 149 -0.51 6.17 -11.43
N LYS A 150 -0.87 6.08 -12.72
CA LYS A 150 -2.19 6.53 -13.19
C LYS A 150 -3.28 5.63 -12.60
N THR A 151 -4.30 6.27 -12.03
CA THR A 151 -5.50 5.60 -11.51
C THR A 151 -6.62 5.77 -12.52
N ASP A 152 -6.70 4.89 -13.52
CA ASP A 152 -7.72 4.98 -14.57
C ASP A 152 -9.12 4.67 -14.01
N GLY A 153 -9.73 5.69 -13.37
CA GLY A 153 -11.18 5.72 -13.13
C GLY A 153 -11.74 4.83 -12.04
N GLY A 154 -10.93 4.25 -11.17
CA GLY A 154 -11.40 3.43 -10.04
C GLY A 154 -10.44 3.42 -8.86
N PHE A 155 -10.98 3.13 -7.66
CA PHE A 155 -10.22 2.89 -6.43
C PHE A 155 -9.41 1.60 -6.43
N GLU A 156 -9.64 0.74 -7.40
CA GLU A 156 -8.76 -0.36 -7.67
C GLU A 156 -7.43 0.23 -8.14
N LEU A 157 -6.60 0.52 -7.16
CA LEU A 157 -5.19 0.78 -7.35
C LEU A 157 -4.61 -0.50 -7.95
N CYS A 158 -4.74 -0.60 -9.27
CA CYS A 158 -4.30 -1.75 -10.00
C CYS A 158 -2.78 -1.78 -9.93
N PRO A 159 -2.19 -2.69 -9.16
CA PRO A 159 -0.75 -2.79 -9.09
C PRO A 159 -0.18 -3.29 -10.40
N ALA A 160 1.12 -3.11 -10.52
CA ALA A 160 1.98 -3.52 -11.62
C ALA A 160 1.85 -5.00 -12.09
N ASP A 161 1.03 -5.81 -11.44
CA ASP A 161 1.00 -7.28 -11.61
C ASP A 161 -0.18 -7.83 -12.40
N VAL A 162 -0.99 -7.02 -13.05
CA VAL A 162 -2.03 -7.52 -13.96
C VAL A 162 -1.52 -7.59 -15.40
N CYS A 163 -0.26 -7.94 -15.58
CA CYS A 163 0.18 -8.66 -16.78
C CYS A 163 0.42 -10.11 -16.38
N ASP A 164 -0.66 -10.87 -16.26
CA ASP A 164 -0.57 -12.32 -16.33
C ASP A 164 0.04 -12.68 -17.69
N ILE A 165 1.18 -13.37 -17.61
CA ILE A 165 1.97 -13.84 -18.78
C ILE A 165 1.19 -14.88 -19.62
N SER A 166 -0.12 -15.07 -19.37
CA SER A 166 -0.93 -16.09 -20.00
C SER A 166 -1.83 -15.64 -21.16
N ASP A 167 -1.96 -14.33 -21.44
CA ASP A 167 -2.79 -13.92 -22.57
C ASP A 167 -1.95 -13.43 -23.77
N ALA A 168 -1.79 -14.36 -24.70
CA ALA A 168 -1.17 -14.17 -26.02
C ALA A 168 -1.98 -13.26 -26.98
N PHE A 169 -2.71 -12.26 -26.45
CA PHE A 169 -3.44 -11.27 -27.22
C PHE A 169 -3.23 -9.86 -26.66
N CYS A 170 -2.03 -9.32 -26.85
CA CYS A 170 -1.78 -7.91 -26.65
C CYS A 170 -2.15 -7.17 -27.95
N PRO A 171 -3.12 -6.21 -27.93
CA PRO A 171 -3.39 -5.38 -29.11
C PRO A 171 -2.15 -4.54 -29.45
N THR A 172 -1.83 -4.43 -30.71
CA THR A 172 -0.63 -3.77 -31.27
C THR A 172 -0.61 -2.23 -31.21
N SER A 173 -1.34 -1.62 -30.28
CA SER A 173 -1.14 -0.23 -29.88
C SER A 173 -0.59 -0.26 -28.46
N ALA A 174 0.69 0.12 -28.30
CA ALA A 174 1.32 0.18 -26.98
C ALA A 174 0.44 1.00 -26.03
N PRO A 175 -0.10 0.40 -24.95
CA PRO A 175 -0.87 1.18 -23.98
C PRO A 175 0.07 2.22 -23.37
N GLU A 176 -0.41 3.45 -23.21
CA GLU A 176 0.33 4.46 -22.44
C GLU A 176 0.75 3.82 -21.12
N SER A 177 2.05 3.87 -20.83
CA SER A 177 2.58 3.26 -19.61
C SER A 177 1.85 3.83 -18.39
N LYS A 178 1.31 2.94 -17.55
CA LYS A 178 0.69 3.32 -16.27
C LYS A 178 1.69 3.95 -15.29
N PHE A 179 2.98 3.73 -15.51
CA PHE A 179 4.07 4.12 -14.64
C PHE A 179 4.99 5.13 -15.34
N GLU A 180 5.22 6.27 -14.70
CA GLU A 180 6.09 7.34 -15.17
C GLU A 180 6.98 7.80 -14.02
N LEU A 181 8.31 7.84 -14.22
CA LEU A 181 9.21 8.45 -13.25
C LEU A 181 9.01 9.96 -13.26
N ILE A 182 8.96 10.53 -12.07
CA ILE A 182 8.83 11.97 -11.86
C ILE A 182 9.87 12.45 -10.83
N ASP A 183 10.32 13.70 -10.98
CA ASP A 183 11.30 14.35 -10.09
C ASP A 183 10.69 15.38 -9.14
N THR A 184 9.38 15.59 -9.24
CA THR A 184 8.65 16.62 -8.50
C THR A 184 8.86 16.54 -6.99
N PHE A 185 9.11 15.34 -6.46
CA PHE A 185 9.24 15.08 -5.03
C PHE A 185 10.66 14.79 -4.56
N ASP A 186 11.68 14.80 -5.45
CA ASP A 186 13.05 14.36 -5.12
C ASP A 186 13.65 15.12 -3.94
N ASN A 187 13.40 16.42 -3.85
CA ASN A 187 13.88 17.27 -2.76
C ASN A 187 12.79 17.62 -1.73
N HIS A 188 11.64 16.96 -1.76
CA HIS A 188 10.57 17.21 -0.79
C HIS A 188 10.96 16.69 0.60
N SER A 189 10.62 17.46 1.64
CA SER A 189 10.95 17.12 3.03
C SER A 189 10.40 15.74 3.47
N LEU A 190 9.30 15.27 2.85
CA LEU A 190 8.74 13.95 3.09
C LEU A 190 9.75 12.84 2.80
N MET A 191 10.57 12.96 1.74
CA MET A 191 11.56 11.91 1.42
C MET A 191 12.56 11.71 2.56
N ASN A 192 13.08 12.81 3.13
CA ASN A 192 13.97 12.75 4.30
C ASN A 192 13.28 12.17 5.55
N GLN A 193 12.01 12.48 5.76
CA GLN A 193 11.23 11.91 6.87
C GLN A 193 11.03 10.40 6.68
N LEU A 194 10.74 9.96 5.45
CA LEU A 194 10.58 8.55 5.10
C LEU A 194 11.90 7.78 5.23
N GLU A 195 13.04 8.34 4.80
CA GLU A 195 14.36 7.74 5.04
C GLU A 195 14.63 7.54 6.54
N THR A 196 14.32 8.57 7.34
CA THR A 196 14.49 8.50 8.79
C THR A 196 13.57 7.44 9.41
N PHE A 197 12.31 7.37 8.96
CA PHE A 197 11.34 6.37 9.37
C PHE A 197 11.85 4.96 9.05
N LEU A 198 12.20 4.69 7.79
CA LEU A 198 12.66 3.38 7.32
C LEU A 198 13.90 2.91 8.10
N SER A 199 14.86 3.81 8.31
CA SER A 199 16.07 3.51 9.08
C SER A 199 15.76 3.16 10.53
N LYS A 200 14.85 3.88 11.21
CA LYS A 200 14.47 3.62 12.60
C LYS A 200 13.60 2.37 12.77
N GLU A 201 12.81 2.05 11.76
CA GLU A 201 11.94 0.88 11.75
C GLU A 201 12.61 -0.35 11.12
N GLU A 202 13.92 -0.27 10.80
CA GLU A 202 14.72 -1.37 10.27
C GLU A 202 14.14 -1.97 8.98
N ILE A 203 13.71 -1.10 8.07
CA ILE A 203 13.19 -1.46 6.76
C ILE A 203 14.21 -1.05 5.70
N ASP A 204 14.82 -2.00 5.03
CA ASP A 204 15.87 -1.74 4.04
C ASP A 204 15.30 -1.37 2.67
N ILE A 205 14.24 -2.03 2.26
CA ILE A 205 13.63 -1.89 0.94
C ILE A 205 12.14 -1.64 1.10
N ALA A 206 11.63 -0.56 0.49
CA ALA A 206 10.20 -0.26 0.50
C ALA A 206 9.78 0.58 -0.71
N GLY A 207 8.54 0.34 -1.18
CA GLY A 207 7.78 1.28 -2.00
C GLY A 207 6.70 1.92 -1.14
N ILE A 208 6.70 3.24 -1.02
CA ILE A 208 5.79 3.99 -0.14
C ILE A 208 4.85 4.83 -0.99
N GLU A 209 3.54 4.61 -0.80
CA GLU A 209 2.51 5.28 -1.57
C GLU A 209 1.91 6.44 -0.79
N PHE A 210 1.75 7.57 -1.48
CA PHE A 210 1.13 8.76 -0.91
C PHE A 210 0.29 9.50 -1.95
N ILE A 211 -0.65 10.29 -1.45
CA ILE A 211 -1.56 11.12 -2.24
C ILE A 211 -1.47 12.57 -1.76
N GLN A 212 -1.59 13.52 -2.70
CA GLN A 212 -1.71 14.93 -2.38
C GLN A 212 -3.18 15.33 -2.34
N ASN A 213 -3.61 15.93 -1.23
CA ASN A 213 -4.96 16.46 -1.12
C ASN A 213 -5.11 17.84 -1.79
N GLU A 214 -6.33 18.38 -1.85
CA GLU A 214 -6.67 19.66 -2.48
C GLU A 214 -5.90 20.87 -1.89
N ILE A 215 -5.43 20.77 -0.63
CA ILE A 215 -4.66 21.86 0.04
C ILE A 215 -3.15 21.67 -0.04
N GLY A 216 -2.68 20.64 -0.78
CA GLY A 216 -1.27 20.39 -1.01
C GLY A 216 -0.57 19.50 0.02
N ASP A 217 -1.28 18.98 1.03
CA ASP A 217 -0.71 18.04 2.00
C ASP A 217 -0.47 16.68 1.35
N LEU A 218 0.67 16.07 1.67
CA LEU A 218 0.99 14.70 1.27
C LEU A 218 0.64 13.74 2.41
N LEU A 219 -0.22 12.76 2.11
CA LEU A 219 -0.69 11.75 3.06
C LEU A 219 -0.21 10.37 2.61
N VAL A 220 0.58 9.72 3.45
CA VAL A 220 1.09 8.35 3.22
C VAL A 220 0.01 7.34 3.62
N TYR A 221 -0.33 6.41 2.73
CA TYR A 221 -1.43 5.46 2.98
C TYR A 221 -1.07 3.99 2.77
N ASP A 222 0.13 3.68 2.24
CA ASP A 222 0.61 2.30 2.12
C ASP A 222 2.14 2.23 2.11
N ILE A 223 2.67 1.19 2.78
CA ILE A 223 4.09 0.84 2.78
C ILE A 223 4.20 -0.60 2.30
N ASN A 224 4.80 -0.79 1.14
CA ASN A 224 5.05 -2.09 0.55
C ASN A 224 6.51 -2.49 0.79
N THR A 225 6.75 -3.45 1.67
CA THR A 225 8.10 -3.96 1.97
C THR A 225 8.49 -5.15 1.09
N ASN A 226 7.57 -5.57 0.22
CA ASN A 226 7.77 -6.57 -0.82
C ASN A 226 7.49 -5.94 -2.18
N THR A 227 8.22 -4.87 -2.49
CA THR A 227 8.04 -4.05 -3.68
C THR A 227 8.69 -4.67 -4.91
N ASN A 228 8.08 -4.42 -6.08
CA ASN A 228 8.66 -4.74 -7.38
C ASN A 228 9.03 -3.43 -8.09
N TYR A 229 10.27 -3.31 -8.50
CA TYR A 229 10.74 -2.18 -9.30
C TYR A 229 10.23 -2.29 -10.74
N ASN A 230 9.96 -1.13 -11.36
CA ASN A 230 9.47 -1.10 -12.73
C ASN A 230 10.62 -0.91 -13.73
N ASN A 231 11.24 -2.03 -14.15
CA ASN A 231 12.36 -2.03 -15.11
C ASN A 231 12.06 -1.29 -16.41
N ASP A 232 10.81 -1.26 -16.88
CA ASP A 232 10.46 -0.57 -18.11
C ASP A 232 10.36 0.95 -17.91
N ALA A 233 9.89 1.40 -16.76
CA ALA A 233 9.91 2.83 -16.41
C ALA A 233 11.35 3.31 -16.20
N GLU A 234 12.18 2.52 -15.51
CA GLU A 234 13.61 2.80 -15.31
C GLU A 234 14.37 2.94 -16.64
N LYS A 235 14.19 1.97 -17.55
CA LYS A 235 14.82 2.02 -18.90
C LYS A 235 14.39 3.25 -19.68
N ARG A 236 13.11 3.65 -19.65
CA ARG A 236 12.62 4.85 -20.33
C ARG A 236 13.22 6.13 -19.73
N ALA A 237 13.47 6.15 -18.43
CA ALA A 237 14.10 7.26 -17.74
C ALA A 237 15.65 7.27 -17.86
N GLY A 238 16.23 6.25 -18.53
CA GLY A 238 17.69 6.12 -18.66
C GLY A 238 18.38 5.69 -17.36
N ILE A 239 17.63 5.14 -16.41
CA ILE A 239 18.14 4.56 -15.16
C ILE A 239 18.45 3.09 -15.43
N ASP A 240 19.71 2.69 -15.25
CA ASP A 240 20.12 1.31 -15.48
C ASP A 240 20.14 0.53 -14.17
N GLN A 241 19.14 -0.36 -14.02
CA GLN A 241 19.09 -1.41 -12.98
C GLN A 241 19.26 -0.92 -11.52
N SER A 242 18.69 0.23 -11.17
CA SER A 242 18.84 0.82 -9.84
C SER A 242 18.15 0.00 -8.71
N GLY A 243 17.24 -0.91 -9.07
CA GLY A 243 16.51 -1.77 -8.12
C GLY A 243 17.07 -3.18 -7.96
N MET A 244 18.24 -3.48 -8.47
CA MET A 244 18.88 -4.79 -8.31
C MET A 244 20.14 -4.75 -7.49
#